data_f595cf9245fd5c75819ee69bb06e7090
#
_entry.id   f595cf9245fd5c75819ee69bb06e7090
#
_cell.length_a   1.000
_cell.length_b   1.000
_cell.length_c   1.000
_cell.angle_alpha   90.00
_cell.angle_beta   90.00
_cell.angle_gamma   90.00
#
_symmetry.space_group_name_H-M   'P 1'
#
loop_
_entity.id
_entity.type
_entity.pdbx_description
1 polymer ?
#
loop_
_entity_poly.entity_id
_entity_poly.type
_entity_poly.pdbx_seq_one_letter_code
_entity_poly.pdbx_strand_id
1 'polypeptide(L)'
;ELGLNPKYGEASPMLSVKGATRAQVEALVARVNNARGPISIAVTNSDNHHVLSGYPEDLAAFALEAEREHQHQAKLREQKLHGGTVFNPTLEYLEVTLPFHSPLMADAVEQTVAWAGACGFDQKRTRALAEEVLLNHVDWNARVKALFDDADPSKLWIVDLGPGNTLGKLIGNVVQGTGIGVVEATTLAERSTLSMLESEPERTQNWKAFAPRVINTPAGAKLVTKFSKLTGKPPVLLPGMTPTTVEPEIVAAAANAGYWAELAGGGQVTAEVFDRHIAALEDELEEGRTVEFNAMFMDRYLWNLQFGSSRIVPKKRASGAPIDGVVVSAGIPELDEAWSSSRTCRLTACRT
;
A
#
# COMPACT_ATOMS: atom_id res chain seq x y z
N GLU A 1 -3.67 34.49 -19.56
CA GLU A 1 -2.50 33.90 -18.88
C GLU A 1 -2.98 32.66 -18.15
N LEU A 2 -2.85 31.50 -18.79
CA LEU A 2 -2.93 30.22 -18.09
C LEU A 2 -1.69 30.19 -17.21
N GLY A 3 -1.84 30.53 -15.93
CA GLY A 3 -0.77 30.45 -14.96
C GLY A 3 -0.37 28.97 -14.84
N LEU A 4 0.66 28.60 -15.60
CA LEU A 4 1.29 27.29 -15.49
C LEU A 4 1.79 27.17 -14.06
N ASN A 5 1.13 26.31 -13.28
CA ASN A 5 1.42 26.20 -11.87
C ASN A 5 2.78 25.50 -11.70
N PRO A 6 3.82 26.17 -11.20
CA PRO A 6 5.15 25.59 -11.02
C PRO A 6 5.16 24.39 -10.07
N LYS A 7 4.06 24.13 -9.37
CA LYS A 7 3.84 22.95 -8.51
C LYS A 7 4.00 21.63 -9.26
N TYR A 8 3.75 21.60 -10.58
CA TYR A 8 3.76 20.36 -11.38
C TYR A 8 4.97 20.24 -12.31
N GLY A 9 5.97 21.11 -12.17
CA GLY A 9 7.13 21.17 -13.04
C GLY A 9 6.93 22.10 -14.24
N GLU A 10 7.93 22.13 -15.14
CA GLU A 10 7.86 22.89 -16.37
C GLU A 10 6.83 22.25 -17.33
N ALA A 11 5.94 23.06 -17.88
CA ALA A 11 4.87 22.57 -18.73
C ALA A 11 5.43 21.89 -19.99
N SER A 12 4.98 20.68 -20.23
CA SER A 12 5.37 19.85 -21.36
C SER A 12 4.13 19.18 -21.98
N PRO A 13 4.23 18.58 -23.17
CA PRO A 13 3.11 17.91 -23.81
C PRO A 13 2.75 16.54 -23.21
N MET A 14 3.35 16.15 -22.08
CA MET A 14 3.00 14.93 -21.35
C MET A 14 2.92 15.17 -19.85
N LEU A 15 1.86 14.65 -19.22
CA LEU A 15 1.56 14.80 -17.79
C LEU A 15 1.37 13.44 -17.13
N SER A 16 2.18 13.13 -16.13
CA SER A 16 2.03 11.96 -15.25
C SER A 16 0.94 12.21 -14.22
N VAL A 17 0.03 11.24 -14.05
CA VAL A 17 -1.09 11.25 -13.09
C VAL A 17 -0.98 10.00 -12.23
N LYS A 18 -0.59 10.16 -10.97
CA LYS A 18 -0.43 9.07 -9.99
C LYS A 18 -1.52 9.16 -8.92
N GLY A 19 -2.04 8.01 -8.48
CA GLY A 19 -3.06 7.95 -7.43
C GLY A 19 -4.49 8.12 -7.93
N ALA A 20 -4.73 7.96 -9.24
CA ALA A 20 -6.06 7.99 -9.85
C ALA A 20 -6.30 6.73 -10.69
N THR A 21 -7.49 6.17 -10.58
CA THR A 21 -7.90 5.04 -11.43
C THR A 21 -8.14 5.49 -12.88
N ARG A 22 -8.04 4.55 -13.81
CA ARG A 22 -8.30 4.84 -15.23
C ARG A 22 -9.67 5.51 -15.46
N ALA A 23 -10.72 5.01 -14.83
CA ALA A 23 -12.06 5.57 -14.94
C ALA A 23 -12.15 7.03 -14.45
N GLN A 24 -11.46 7.37 -13.36
CA GLN A 24 -11.38 8.75 -12.86
C GLN A 24 -10.66 9.67 -13.87
N VAL A 25 -9.54 9.19 -14.41
CA VAL A 25 -8.78 9.96 -15.43
C VAL A 25 -9.61 10.14 -16.69
N GLU A 26 -10.25 9.10 -17.22
CA GLU A 26 -11.12 9.16 -18.41
C GLU A 26 -12.28 10.15 -18.23
N ALA A 27 -12.90 10.18 -17.06
CA ALA A 27 -13.98 11.11 -16.75
C ALA A 27 -13.51 12.58 -16.79
N LEU A 28 -12.32 12.87 -16.26
CA LEU A 28 -11.73 14.21 -16.29
C LEU A 28 -11.26 14.60 -17.69
N VAL A 29 -10.62 13.68 -18.42
CA VAL A 29 -10.21 13.88 -19.82
C VAL A 29 -11.42 14.20 -20.68
N ALA A 30 -12.54 13.48 -20.52
CA ALA A 30 -13.76 13.75 -21.27
C ALA A 30 -14.31 15.16 -21.01
N ARG A 31 -14.29 15.64 -19.76
CA ARG A 31 -14.71 17.02 -19.43
C ARG A 31 -13.86 18.06 -20.15
N VAL A 32 -12.54 17.88 -20.17
CA VAL A 32 -11.62 18.83 -20.84
C VAL A 32 -11.76 18.76 -22.35
N ASN A 33 -11.80 17.56 -22.95
CA ASN A 33 -11.91 17.37 -24.39
C ASN A 33 -13.22 17.95 -24.97
N ASN A 34 -14.32 17.92 -24.20
CA ASN A 34 -15.58 18.56 -24.61
C ASN A 34 -15.50 20.10 -24.64
N ALA A 35 -14.56 20.67 -23.89
CA ALA A 35 -14.44 22.14 -23.77
C ALA A 35 -13.29 22.72 -24.58
N ARG A 36 -12.25 21.93 -24.89
CA ARG A 36 -10.98 22.42 -25.46
C ARG A 36 -10.45 21.49 -26.56
N GLY A 37 -9.27 20.91 -26.36
CA GLY A 37 -8.57 20.11 -27.34
C GLY A 37 -8.35 18.66 -26.91
N PRO A 38 -7.85 17.78 -27.79
CA PRO A 38 -7.73 16.37 -27.51
C PRO A 38 -6.60 16.09 -26.54
N ILE A 39 -6.96 15.59 -25.37
CA ILE A 39 -6.04 14.90 -24.47
C ILE A 39 -6.24 13.40 -24.68
N SER A 40 -5.15 12.66 -24.76
CA SER A 40 -5.13 11.19 -24.83
C SER A 40 -4.49 10.59 -23.58
N ILE A 41 -4.97 9.43 -23.14
CA ILE A 41 -4.23 8.61 -22.19
C ILE A 41 -3.14 7.90 -23.01
N ALA A 42 -1.92 8.37 -22.90
CA ALA A 42 -0.78 7.89 -23.67
C ALA A 42 -0.23 6.57 -23.15
N VAL A 43 -0.06 6.47 -21.82
CA VAL A 43 0.51 5.30 -21.15
C VAL A 43 -0.29 4.94 -19.91
N THR A 44 -0.50 3.65 -19.69
CA THR A 44 -0.99 3.09 -18.42
C THR A 44 0.12 2.27 -17.78
N ASN A 45 0.76 2.84 -16.74
CA ASN A 45 1.89 2.21 -16.04
C ASN A 45 1.44 1.21 -14.98
N SER A 46 0.33 1.50 -14.30
CA SER A 46 -0.30 0.61 -13.31
C SER A 46 -1.79 0.96 -13.20
N ASP A 47 -2.54 0.26 -12.35
CA ASP A 47 -3.98 0.49 -12.14
C ASP A 47 -4.32 1.92 -11.67
N ASN A 48 -3.34 2.64 -11.12
CA ASN A 48 -3.49 4.00 -10.60
C ASN A 48 -2.37 4.96 -11.04
N HIS A 49 -1.65 4.64 -12.12
CA HIS A 49 -0.62 5.52 -12.68
C HIS A 49 -0.75 5.58 -14.19
N HIS A 50 -1.12 6.75 -14.69
CA HIS A 50 -1.35 7.03 -16.11
C HIS A 50 -0.51 8.21 -16.56
N VAL A 51 -0.22 8.27 -17.86
CA VAL A 51 0.41 9.43 -18.49
C VAL A 51 -0.53 9.96 -19.56
N LEU A 52 -0.81 11.24 -19.51
CA LEU A 52 -1.60 11.95 -20.50
C LEU A 52 -0.70 12.62 -21.53
N SER A 53 -1.18 12.73 -22.76
CA SER A 53 -0.52 13.43 -23.85
C SER A 53 -1.49 14.41 -24.49
N GLY A 54 -1.05 15.63 -24.77
CA GLY A 54 -1.86 16.70 -25.31
C GLY A 54 -1.08 18.01 -25.41
N TYR A 55 -1.75 19.08 -25.82
CA TYR A 55 -1.14 20.40 -25.75
C TYR A 55 -0.97 20.83 -24.30
N PRO A 56 0.15 21.54 -23.95
CA PRO A 56 0.41 21.94 -22.57
C PRO A 56 -0.75 22.72 -21.91
N GLU A 57 -1.43 23.56 -22.67
CA GLU A 57 -2.60 24.36 -22.20
C GLU A 57 -3.81 23.47 -21.86
N ASP A 58 -4.02 22.39 -22.59
CA ASP A 58 -5.12 21.45 -22.33
C ASP A 58 -4.79 20.56 -21.13
N LEU A 59 -3.52 20.15 -21.00
CA LEU A 59 -3.04 19.43 -19.80
C LEU A 59 -3.09 20.32 -18.55
N ALA A 60 -2.82 21.63 -18.66
CA ALA A 60 -3.02 22.57 -17.57
C ALA A 60 -4.51 22.69 -17.19
N ALA A 61 -5.41 22.69 -18.17
CA ALA A 61 -6.86 22.65 -17.90
C ALA A 61 -7.26 21.35 -17.18
N PHE A 62 -6.69 20.20 -17.56
CA PHE A 62 -6.90 18.94 -16.84
C PHE A 62 -6.43 19.04 -15.38
N ALA A 63 -5.28 19.63 -15.12
CA ALA A 63 -4.77 19.82 -13.77
C ALA A 63 -5.71 20.68 -12.90
N LEU A 64 -6.29 21.73 -13.48
CA LEU A 64 -7.31 22.56 -12.81
C LEU A 64 -8.60 21.78 -12.52
N GLU A 65 -9.08 20.95 -13.45
CA GLU A 65 -10.25 20.10 -13.22
C GLU A 65 -9.98 19.03 -12.15
N ALA A 66 -8.78 18.46 -12.11
CA ALA A 66 -8.38 17.55 -11.05
C ALA A 66 -8.37 18.21 -9.66
N GLU A 67 -7.91 19.46 -9.58
CA GLU A 67 -7.94 20.24 -8.34
C GLU A 67 -9.39 20.58 -7.91
N ARG A 68 -10.26 20.95 -8.86
CA ARG A 68 -11.68 21.18 -8.58
C ARG A 68 -12.38 19.92 -8.06
N GLU A 69 -12.11 18.78 -8.68
CA GLU A 69 -12.66 17.50 -8.24
C GLU A 69 -12.18 17.14 -6.82
N HIS A 70 -10.88 17.35 -6.54
CA HIS A 70 -10.35 17.18 -5.20
C HIS A 70 -11.07 18.05 -4.16
N GLN A 71 -11.21 19.36 -4.42
CA GLN A 71 -11.88 20.30 -3.53
C GLN A 71 -13.37 19.96 -3.34
N HIS A 72 -14.03 19.53 -4.41
CA HIS A 72 -15.43 19.10 -4.34
C HIS A 72 -15.59 17.88 -3.42
N GLN A 73 -14.80 16.84 -3.64
CA GLN A 73 -14.85 15.62 -2.80
C GLN A 73 -14.43 15.88 -1.35
N ALA A 74 -13.45 16.75 -1.11
CA ALA A 74 -13.05 17.16 0.24
C ALA A 74 -14.22 17.81 1.00
N LYS A 75 -14.96 18.75 0.35
CA LYS A 75 -16.16 19.37 0.92
C LYS A 75 -17.26 18.36 1.23
N LEU A 76 -17.52 17.42 0.29
CA LEU A 76 -18.52 16.36 0.51
C LEU A 76 -18.14 15.48 1.71
N ARG A 77 -16.86 15.20 1.89
CA ARG A 77 -16.36 14.44 3.04
C ARG A 77 -16.55 15.18 4.35
N GLU A 78 -16.25 16.49 4.40
CA GLU A 78 -16.51 17.34 5.57
C GLU A 78 -17.99 17.32 5.94
N GLN A 79 -18.87 17.30 4.95
CA GLN A 79 -20.34 17.21 5.14
C GLN A 79 -20.83 15.78 5.43
N LYS A 80 -19.94 14.79 5.55
CA LYS A 80 -20.25 13.35 5.72
C LYS A 80 -21.07 12.74 4.57
N LEU A 81 -21.05 13.35 3.40
CA LEU A 81 -21.72 12.88 2.18
C LEU A 81 -20.83 12.03 1.28
N HIS A 82 -19.54 11.88 1.62
CA HIS A 82 -18.58 11.06 0.90
C HIS A 82 -17.85 10.14 1.88
N GLY A 83 -18.03 8.83 1.70
CA GLY A 83 -17.48 7.79 2.59
C GLY A 83 -16.15 7.17 2.13
N GLY A 84 -15.67 7.54 0.94
CA GLY A 84 -14.45 6.99 0.33
C GLY A 84 -13.20 7.86 0.55
N THR A 85 -12.09 7.41 -0.04
CA THR A 85 -10.87 8.21 -0.15
C THR A 85 -11.13 9.40 -1.08
N VAL A 86 -10.74 10.60 -0.65
CA VAL A 86 -10.84 11.80 -1.48
C VAL A 86 -9.86 11.68 -2.65
N PHE A 87 -10.35 11.98 -3.86
CA PHE A 87 -9.52 12.04 -5.06
C PHE A 87 -8.42 13.10 -4.88
N ASN A 88 -7.18 12.69 -4.92
CA ASN A 88 -6.02 13.58 -4.75
C ASN A 88 -4.81 13.04 -5.52
N PRO A 89 -4.80 13.11 -6.85
CA PRO A 89 -3.71 12.61 -7.66
C PRO A 89 -2.47 13.48 -7.53
N THR A 90 -1.30 12.86 -7.60
CA THR A 90 -0.05 13.56 -7.83
C THR A 90 0.14 13.78 -9.32
N LEU A 91 0.32 15.03 -9.71
CA LEU A 91 0.54 15.46 -11.09
C LEU A 91 1.99 15.92 -11.28
N GLU A 92 2.59 15.54 -12.41
CA GLU A 92 3.98 15.90 -12.73
C GLU A 92 4.16 15.93 -14.26
N TYR A 93 4.61 17.07 -14.80
CA TYR A 93 4.99 17.15 -16.21
C TYR A 93 6.26 16.36 -16.46
N LEU A 94 6.28 15.60 -17.56
CA LEU A 94 7.45 14.84 -17.96
C LEU A 94 8.42 15.74 -18.75
N GLU A 95 9.70 15.50 -18.63
CA GLU A 95 10.75 16.22 -19.36
C GLU A 95 10.84 15.75 -20.83
N VAL A 96 9.76 15.95 -21.59
CA VAL A 96 9.67 15.59 -23.02
C VAL A 96 9.09 16.74 -23.83
N THR A 97 9.46 16.80 -25.10
CA THR A 97 9.09 17.90 -26.02
C THR A 97 7.97 17.54 -26.99
N LEU A 98 7.60 16.26 -27.06
CA LEU A 98 6.60 15.77 -28.01
C LEU A 98 5.46 15.03 -27.29
N PRO A 99 4.22 15.13 -27.82
CA PRO A 99 3.05 14.44 -27.28
C PRO A 99 3.01 12.98 -27.76
N PHE A 100 3.97 12.16 -27.30
CA PHE A 100 4.05 10.75 -27.68
C PHE A 100 2.78 9.97 -27.32
N HIS A 101 2.53 8.89 -28.06
CA HIS A 101 1.40 7.99 -27.89
C HIS A 101 0.05 8.71 -28.01
N SER A 102 -0.06 9.63 -28.97
CA SER A 102 -1.28 10.38 -29.23
C SER A 102 -1.53 10.63 -30.71
N PRO A 103 -2.77 10.86 -31.13
CA PRO A 103 -3.11 11.23 -32.50
C PRO A 103 -2.39 12.48 -33.02
N LEU A 104 -1.92 13.35 -32.13
CA LEU A 104 -1.14 14.56 -32.49
C LEU A 104 0.17 14.24 -33.20
N MET A 105 0.65 12.98 -33.11
CA MET A 105 1.90 12.51 -33.78
C MET A 105 1.65 11.86 -35.14
N ALA A 106 0.44 11.90 -35.69
CA ALA A 106 0.10 11.21 -36.94
C ALA A 106 1.01 11.65 -38.11
N ASP A 107 1.22 12.96 -38.27
CA ASP A 107 2.06 13.49 -39.35
C ASP A 107 3.54 13.07 -39.20
N ALA A 108 4.01 12.89 -37.96
CA ALA A 108 5.37 12.42 -37.68
C ALA A 108 5.58 10.96 -38.11
N VAL A 109 4.52 10.13 -38.05
CA VAL A 109 4.57 8.75 -38.57
C VAL A 109 4.77 8.77 -40.08
N GLU A 110 3.96 9.54 -40.81
CA GLU A 110 4.06 9.64 -42.26
C GLU A 110 5.43 10.16 -42.70
N GLN A 111 5.95 11.16 -42.04
CA GLN A 111 7.27 11.69 -42.31
C GLN A 111 8.39 10.68 -42.03
N THR A 112 8.27 9.92 -40.93
CA THR A 112 9.24 8.84 -40.60
C THR A 112 9.26 7.74 -41.67
N VAL A 113 8.06 7.34 -42.14
CA VAL A 113 7.94 6.33 -43.21
C VAL A 113 8.55 6.82 -44.54
N ALA A 114 8.29 8.09 -44.88
CA ALA A 114 8.88 8.68 -46.09
C ALA A 114 10.42 8.72 -46.02
N TRP A 115 11.00 9.13 -44.91
CA TRP A 115 12.45 9.13 -44.72
C TRP A 115 13.05 7.73 -44.76
N ALA A 116 12.42 6.75 -44.12
CA ALA A 116 12.84 5.37 -44.13
C ALA A 116 12.87 4.81 -45.57
N GLY A 117 11.84 5.10 -46.36
CA GLY A 117 11.81 4.73 -47.78
C GLY A 117 12.93 5.36 -48.58
N ALA A 118 13.22 6.64 -48.36
CA ALA A 118 14.36 7.33 -49.01
C ALA A 118 15.73 6.74 -48.63
N CYS A 119 15.84 6.16 -47.42
CA CYS A 119 17.05 5.46 -46.96
C CYS A 119 17.06 3.97 -47.28
N GLY A 120 16.09 3.43 -48.00
CA GLY A 120 16.03 2.03 -48.41
C GLY A 120 15.56 1.05 -47.34
N PHE A 121 14.94 1.56 -46.26
CA PHE A 121 14.34 0.70 -45.22
C PHE A 121 12.93 0.22 -45.63
N ASP A 122 12.49 -0.90 -45.04
CA ASP A 122 11.14 -1.42 -45.24
C ASP A 122 10.10 -0.48 -44.65
N GLN A 123 9.33 0.18 -45.52
CA GLN A 123 8.33 1.17 -45.12
C GLN A 123 7.21 0.56 -44.27
N LYS A 124 6.76 -0.69 -44.54
CA LYS A 124 5.71 -1.36 -43.80
C LYS A 124 6.14 -1.64 -42.35
N ARG A 125 7.35 -2.15 -42.19
CA ARG A 125 7.91 -2.40 -40.84
C ARG A 125 8.20 -1.10 -40.11
N THR A 126 8.71 -0.07 -40.80
CA THR A 126 8.92 1.27 -40.24
C THR A 126 7.62 1.88 -39.76
N ARG A 127 6.54 1.80 -40.56
CA ARG A 127 5.22 2.28 -40.15
C ARG A 127 4.75 1.63 -38.87
N ALA A 128 4.77 0.31 -38.81
CA ALA A 128 4.32 -0.42 -37.62
C ALA A 128 5.10 -0.02 -36.35
N LEU A 129 6.42 0.17 -36.45
CA LEU A 129 7.25 0.62 -35.35
C LEU A 129 6.99 2.10 -34.99
N ALA A 130 6.82 2.96 -35.98
CA ALA A 130 6.52 4.38 -35.74
C ALA A 130 5.14 4.58 -35.10
N GLU A 131 4.13 3.85 -35.53
CA GLU A 131 2.80 3.87 -34.93
C GLU A 131 2.85 3.40 -33.47
N GLU A 132 3.61 2.34 -33.17
CA GLU A 132 3.74 1.82 -31.81
C GLU A 132 4.42 2.84 -30.87
N VAL A 133 5.41 3.59 -31.35
CA VAL A 133 6.14 4.57 -30.54
C VAL A 133 5.42 5.92 -30.46
N LEU A 134 4.76 6.33 -31.54
CA LEU A 134 4.24 7.70 -31.67
C LEU A 134 2.72 7.82 -31.45
N LEU A 135 1.94 6.82 -31.87
CA LEU A 135 0.48 6.91 -31.88
C LEU A 135 -0.21 6.01 -30.84
N ASN A 136 0.26 4.74 -30.75
CA ASN A 136 -0.48 3.74 -30.02
C ASN A 136 -0.37 3.93 -28.51
N HIS A 137 -1.49 3.78 -27.83
CA HIS A 137 -1.53 3.70 -26.37
C HIS A 137 -0.65 2.55 -25.86
N VAL A 138 0.20 2.82 -24.87
CA VAL A 138 1.01 1.81 -24.21
C VAL A 138 0.33 1.37 -22.91
N ASP A 139 -0.26 0.19 -22.91
CA ASP A 139 -0.72 -0.45 -21.68
C ASP A 139 0.39 -1.32 -21.09
N TRP A 140 1.33 -0.67 -20.40
CA TRP A 140 2.44 -1.34 -19.72
C TRP A 140 1.93 -2.31 -18.65
N ASN A 141 0.91 -1.89 -17.89
CA ASN A 141 0.30 -2.69 -16.83
C ASN A 141 -0.24 -4.03 -17.36
N ALA A 142 -1.04 -3.99 -18.44
CA ALA A 142 -1.59 -5.19 -19.06
C ALA A 142 -0.48 -6.06 -19.69
N ARG A 143 0.47 -5.44 -20.39
CA ARG A 143 1.60 -6.16 -21.00
C ARG A 143 2.45 -6.91 -19.97
N VAL A 144 2.77 -6.25 -18.86
CA VAL A 144 3.53 -6.88 -17.76
C VAL A 144 2.72 -8.00 -17.12
N LYS A 145 1.43 -7.78 -16.84
CA LYS A 145 0.56 -8.82 -16.27
C LYS A 145 0.47 -10.05 -17.16
N ALA A 146 0.32 -9.87 -18.48
CA ALA A 146 0.25 -10.97 -19.44
C ALA A 146 1.52 -11.86 -19.49
N LEU A 147 2.68 -11.33 -19.09
CA LEU A 147 3.91 -12.14 -19.00
C LEU A 147 3.86 -13.19 -17.87
N PHE A 148 2.92 -13.07 -16.95
CA PHE A 148 2.87 -13.87 -15.72
C PHE A 148 1.60 -14.70 -15.57
N ASP A 149 0.63 -14.58 -16.48
CA ASP A 149 -0.70 -15.21 -16.36
C ASP A 149 -0.61 -16.71 -16.14
N ASP A 150 0.36 -17.39 -16.79
CA ASP A 150 0.57 -18.84 -16.70
C ASP A 150 1.79 -19.23 -15.85
N ALA A 151 2.47 -18.27 -15.19
CA ALA A 151 3.69 -18.51 -14.43
C ALA A 151 3.44 -18.68 -12.93
N ASP A 152 4.22 -19.55 -12.27
CA ASP A 152 4.27 -19.61 -10.82
C ASP A 152 5.05 -18.40 -10.27
N PRO A 153 4.39 -17.43 -9.62
CA PRO A 153 5.06 -16.22 -9.16
C PRO A 153 6.22 -16.49 -8.20
N SER A 154 6.17 -17.60 -7.44
CA SER A 154 7.21 -17.95 -6.49
C SER A 154 8.53 -18.38 -7.14
N LYS A 155 8.51 -18.67 -8.44
CA LYS A 155 9.68 -19.10 -9.22
C LYS A 155 10.15 -18.03 -10.20
N LEU A 156 9.41 -16.92 -10.33
CA LEU A 156 9.68 -15.92 -11.33
C LEU A 156 10.54 -14.79 -10.77
N TRP A 157 11.53 -14.40 -11.53
CA TRP A 157 12.36 -13.24 -11.32
C TRP A 157 12.37 -12.34 -12.55
N ILE A 158 12.29 -11.04 -12.33
CA ILE A 158 12.46 -10.02 -13.35
C ILE A 158 13.78 -9.32 -13.06
N VAL A 159 14.63 -9.21 -14.07
CA VAL A 159 15.94 -8.56 -13.97
C VAL A 159 15.93 -7.33 -14.87
N ASP A 160 16.05 -6.14 -14.28
CA ASP A 160 16.21 -4.88 -14.99
C ASP A 160 17.73 -4.65 -15.26
N LEU A 161 18.11 -4.71 -16.52
CA LEU A 161 19.52 -4.51 -16.96
C LEU A 161 19.82 -3.05 -17.29
N GLY A 162 18.86 -2.13 -17.16
CA GLY A 162 19.01 -0.72 -17.47
C GLY A 162 18.87 -0.38 -18.96
N PRO A 163 19.27 0.84 -19.37
CA PRO A 163 19.96 1.85 -18.57
C PRO A 163 19.05 2.53 -17.54
N GLY A 164 19.61 2.82 -16.37
CA GLY A 164 18.85 3.33 -15.23
C GLY A 164 17.89 2.30 -14.62
N ASN A 165 17.03 2.70 -13.69
CA ASN A 165 16.13 1.80 -12.94
C ASN A 165 14.64 2.12 -13.12
N THR A 166 14.29 2.84 -14.18
CA THR A 166 12.91 3.26 -14.42
C THR A 166 11.98 2.06 -14.67
N LEU A 167 12.44 1.09 -15.48
CA LEU A 167 11.64 -0.10 -15.79
C LEU A 167 11.48 -0.99 -14.55
N GLY A 168 12.51 -1.21 -13.76
CA GLY A 168 12.46 -1.95 -12.52
C GLY A 168 11.43 -1.37 -11.54
N LYS A 169 11.42 -0.04 -11.38
CA LYS A 169 10.42 0.66 -10.54
C LYS A 169 8.99 0.52 -11.08
N LEU A 170 8.79 0.67 -12.39
CA LEU A 170 7.47 0.52 -13.01
C LEU A 170 6.95 -0.92 -12.86
N ILE A 171 7.81 -1.91 -13.10
CA ILE A 171 7.50 -3.32 -12.94
C ILE A 171 7.20 -3.64 -11.47
N GLY A 172 8.03 -3.15 -10.54
CA GLY A 172 7.82 -3.33 -9.10
C GLY A 172 6.42 -2.93 -8.65
N ASN A 173 5.90 -1.82 -9.18
CA ASN A 173 4.54 -1.36 -8.90
C ASN A 173 3.46 -2.34 -9.44
N VAL A 174 3.69 -2.92 -10.63
CA VAL A 174 2.72 -3.86 -11.25
C VAL A 174 2.72 -5.20 -10.53
N VAL A 175 3.89 -5.70 -10.12
CA VAL A 175 4.03 -7.01 -9.48
C VAL A 175 3.91 -6.98 -7.95
N GLN A 176 3.65 -5.82 -7.38
CA GLN A 176 3.47 -5.70 -5.94
C GLN A 176 2.38 -6.66 -5.43
N GLY A 177 2.68 -7.40 -4.38
CA GLY A 177 1.75 -8.35 -3.77
C GLY A 177 1.60 -9.68 -4.51
N THR A 178 2.35 -9.93 -5.59
CA THR A 178 2.28 -11.19 -6.35
C THR A 178 3.23 -12.27 -5.84
N GLY A 179 4.32 -11.91 -5.19
CA GLY A 179 5.41 -12.82 -4.82
C GLY A 179 6.53 -12.92 -5.86
N ILE A 180 6.41 -12.20 -6.99
CA ILE A 180 7.46 -12.15 -8.02
C ILE A 180 8.64 -11.34 -7.48
N GLY A 181 9.87 -11.83 -7.73
CA GLY A 181 11.08 -11.11 -7.41
C GLY A 181 11.42 -10.08 -8.49
N VAL A 182 11.93 -8.91 -8.09
CA VAL A 182 12.45 -7.91 -9.00
C VAL A 182 13.88 -7.56 -8.57
N VAL A 183 14.83 -7.66 -9.50
CA VAL A 183 16.22 -7.32 -9.26
C VAL A 183 16.62 -6.22 -10.22
N GLU A 184 17.03 -5.08 -9.68
CA GLU A 184 17.69 -4.04 -10.45
C GLU A 184 19.18 -4.42 -10.59
N ALA A 185 19.65 -4.59 -11.82
CA ALA A 185 21.03 -4.98 -12.14
C ALA A 185 21.71 -3.88 -12.97
N THR A 186 21.40 -2.63 -12.65
CA THR A 186 21.85 -1.46 -13.41
C THR A 186 23.26 -1.01 -13.00
N THR A 187 23.62 -1.22 -11.73
CA THR A 187 24.96 -0.93 -11.19
C THR A 187 25.78 -2.21 -10.99
N LEU A 188 27.09 -2.06 -10.81
CA LEU A 188 27.98 -3.21 -10.55
C LEU A 188 27.65 -3.88 -9.20
N ALA A 189 27.26 -3.08 -8.19
CA ALA A 189 26.87 -3.59 -6.87
C ALA A 189 25.59 -4.42 -6.96
N GLU A 190 24.57 -3.97 -7.69
CA GLU A 190 23.33 -4.70 -7.91
C GLU A 190 23.54 -5.99 -8.71
N ARG A 191 24.41 -5.96 -9.73
CA ARG A 191 24.78 -7.16 -10.51
C ARG A 191 25.46 -8.22 -9.66
N SER A 192 26.18 -7.83 -8.62
CA SER A 192 26.82 -8.79 -7.72
C SER A 192 25.81 -9.67 -6.98
N THR A 193 24.58 -9.15 -6.73
CA THR A 193 23.51 -9.94 -6.10
C THR A 193 23.05 -11.11 -6.96
N LEU A 194 23.16 -11.01 -8.28
CA LEU A 194 22.81 -12.10 -9.22
C LEU A 194 23.84 -13.24 -9.22
N SER A 195 25.06 -12.96 -8.78
CA SER A 195 26.16 -13.95 -8.71
C SER A 195 26.38 -14.54 -7.32
N MET A 196 25.71 -14.00 -6.28
CA MET A 196 25.77 -14.52 -4.92
C MET A 196 24.84 -15.73 -4.78
N LEU A 197 25.43 -16.91 -4.75
CA LEU A 197 24.72 -18.19 -4.55
C LEU A 197 24.28 -18.43 -3.12
N GLU A 198 24.66 -17.58 -2.17
CA GLU A 198 24.47 -17.81 -0.73
C GLU A 198 23.13 -17.27 -0.18
N SER A 199 22.49 -16.32 -0.86
CA SER A 199 21.18 -15.81 -0.45
C SER A 199 20.35 -15.39 -1.66
N GLU A 200 19.09 -15.81 -1.70
CA GLU A 200 18.13 -15.35 -2.69
C GLU A 200 17.77 -13.88 -2.39
N PRO A 201 17.74 -12.98 -3.40
CA PRO A 201 17.27 -11.62 -3.19
C PRO A 201 15.84 -11.56 -2.62
N GLU A 202 15.47 -10.46 -1.97
CA GLU A 202 14.16 -10.31 -1.38
C GLU A 202 13.07 -10.26 -2.46
N ARG A 203 12.02 -11.05 -2.27
CA ARG A 203 10.86 -11.10 -3.17
C ARG A 203 9.76 -10.14 -2.72
N THR A 204 8.92 -9.71 -3.65
CA THR A 204 7.66 -9.06 -3.27
C THR A 204 6.78 -10.04 -2.49
N GLN A 205 6.02 -9.52 -1.52
CA GLN A 205 5.11 -10.38 -0.76
C GLN A 205 3.97 -10.91 -1.63
N ASN A 206 3.62 -12.18 -1.48
CA ASN A 206 2.45 -12.74 -2.14
C ASN A 206 1.19 -12.51 -1.28
N TRP A 207 0.43 -11.48 -1.59
CA TRP A 207 -0.79 -11.15 -0.84
C TRP A 207 -1.89 -12.20 -0.97
N LYS A 208 -1.91 -12.98 -2.06
CA LYS A 208 -2.88 -14.10 -2.22
C LYS A 208 -2.75 -15.12 -1.10
N ALA A 209 -1.53 -15.33 -0.58
CA ALA A 209 -1.30 -16.23 0.55
C ALA A 209 -1.98 -15.75 1.86
N PHE A 210 -2.30 -14.46 1.94
CA PHE A 210 -2.94 -13.82 3.08
C PHE A 210 -4.40 -13.43 2.80
N ALA A 211 -4.93 -13.73 1.61
CA ALA A 211 -6.27 -13.36 1.20
C ALA A 211 -7.31 -13.87 2.21
N PRO A 212 -8.22 -13.01 2.70
CA PRO A 212 -9.31 -13.43 3.55
C PRO A 212 -10.30 -14.30 2.77
N ARG A 213 -10.94 -15.24 3.47
CA ARG A 213 -12.01 -16.08 2.91
C ARG A 213 -13.27 -15.92 3.74
N VAL A 214 -14.41 -15.76 3.07
CA VAL A 214 -15.72 -15.83 3.72
C VAL A 214 -16.18 -17.28 3.71
N ILE A 215 -16.53 -17.80 4.88
CA ILE A 215 -17.17 -19.12 5.04
C ILE A 215 -18.55 -18.94 5.65
N ASN A 216 -19.53 -19.67 5.13
CA ASN A 216 -20.86 -19.71 5.71
C ASN A 216 -20.91 -20.79 6.80
N THR A 217 -21.36 -20.44 7.98
CA THR A 217 -21.56 -21.34 9.11
C THR A 217 -23.03 -21.29 9.55
N PRO A 218 -23.52 -22.28 10.33
CA PRO A 218 -24.87 -22.19 10.89
C PRO A 218 -25.16 -20.92 11.70
N ALA A 219 -24.11 -20.32 12.28
CA ALA A 219 -24.18 -19.07 13.03
C ALA A 219 -24.01 -17.80 12.18
N GLY A 220 -23.96 -17.94 10.84
CA GLY A 220 -23.77 -16.86 9.89
C GLY A 220 -22.42 -16.88 9.16
N ALA A 221 -22.19 -15.86 8.33
CA ALA A 221 -20.94 -15.73 7.58
C ALA A 221 -19.78 -15.36 8.49
N LYS A 222 -18.65 -16.04 8.35
CA LYS A 222 -17.40 -15.76 9.07
C LYS A 222 -16.29 -15.39 8.10
N LEU A 223 -15.52 -14.34 8.46
CA LEU A 223 -14.30 -13.96 7.75
C LEU A 223 -13.11 -14.72 8.34
N VAL A 224 -12.48 -15.56 7.51
CA VAL A 224 -11.29 -16.34 7.90
C VAL A 224 -10.03 -15.70 7.34
N THR A 225 -9.11 -15.35 8.24
CA THR A 225 -7.80 -14.78 7.95
C THR A 225 -6.72 -15.56 8.69
N LYS A 226 -5.43 -15.26 8.46
CA LYS A 226 -4.35 -15.80 9.31
C LYS A 226 -4.52 -15.39 10.78
N PHE A 227 -4.96 -14.15 11.01
CA PHE A 227 -5.24 -13.64 12.36
C PHE A 227 -6.32 -14.48 13.06
N SER A 228 -7.47 -14.68 12.40
CA SER A 228 -8.57 -15.45 13.00
C SER A 228 -8.21 -16.93 13.24
N LYS A 229 -7.34 -17.50 12.40
CA LYS A 229 -6.83 -18.87 12.61
C LYS A 229 -5.87 -18.96 13.78
N LEU A 230 -5.01 -17.94 13.97
CA LEU A 230 -4.04 -17.91 15.05
C LEU A 230 -4.67 -17.65 16.41
N THR A 231 -5.61 -16.70 16.47
CA THR A 231 -6.19 -16.21 17.71
C THR A 231 -7.51 -16.87 18.08
N GLY A 232 -8.17 -17.53 17.12
CA GLY A 232 -9.56 -18.00 17.27
C GLY A 232 -10.61 -16.88 17.25
N LYS A 233 -10.18 -15.60 17.20
CA LYS A 233 -11.05 -14.42 17.24
C LYS A 233 -11.36 -13.89 15.84
N PRO A 234 -12.48 -13.20 15.61
CA PRO A 234 -12.74 -12.47 14.36
C PRO A 234 -11.63 -11.45 14.05
N PRO A 235 -11.35 -11.13 12.77
CA PRO A 235 -10.32 -10.15 12.42
C PRO A 235 -10.82 -8.71 12.57
N VAL A 236 -11.43 -8.44 13.71
CA VAL A 236 -11.87 -7.13 14.19
C VAL A 236 -11.35 -6.98 15.60
N LEU A 237 -10.75 -5.85 15.91
CA LEU A 237 -10.13 -5.64 17.20
C LEU A 237 -10.46 -4.27 17.78
N LEU A 238 -10.52 -4.19 19.11
CA LEU A 238 -10.48 -2.97 19.88
C LEU A 238 -9.01 -2.71 20.27
N PRO A 239 -8.31 -1.75 19.61
CA PRO A 239 -6.91 -1.52 19.87
C PRO A 239 -6.67 -0.79 21.19
N GLY A 240 -5.48 -0.89 21.74
CA GLY A 240 -5.05 -0.11 22.90
C GLY A 240 -4.97 1.39 22.57
N MET A 241 -5.82 2.18 23.15
CA MET A 241 -5.92 3.64 22.94
C MET A 241 -6.02 4.38 24.28
N THR A 242 -5.03 5.21 24.59
CA THR A 242 -5.12 6.10 25.74
C THR A 242 -5.84 7.40 25.33
N PRO A 243 -6.90 7.85 26.06
CA PRO A 243 -7.42 7.29 27.30
C PRO A 243 -8.52 6.21 27.14
N THR A 244 -9.01 5.93 25.95
CA THR A 244 -10.28 5.21 25.70
C THR A 244 -10.30 3.79 26.25
N THR A 245 -9.23 3.01 26.09
CA THR A 245 -9.15 1.61 26.53
C THR A 245 -8.21 1.43 27.72
N VAL A 246 -8.08 2.47 28.53
CA VAL A 246 -7.39 2.43 29.83
C VAL A 246 -8.28 1.78 30.88
N GLU A 247 -9.57 2.09 30.83
CA GLU A 247 -10.57 1.56 31.76
C GLU A 247 -11.02 0.15 31.34
N PRO A 248 -11.21 -0.76 32.29
CA PRO A 248 -11.52 -2.18 32.04
C PRO A 248 -12.84 -2.42 31.31
N GLU A 249 -13.88 -1.65 31.57
CA GLU A 249 -15.27 -1.91 31.16
C GLU A 249 -15.43 -2.06 29.64
N ILE A 250 -14.87 -1.14 28.87
CA ILE A 250 -14.95 -1.20 27.39
C ILE A 250 -14.13 -2.37 26.83
N VAL A 251 -13.01 -2.68 27.48
CA VAL A 251 -12.12 -3.78 27.07
C VAL A 251 -12.80 -5.12 27.38
N ALA A 252 -13.38 -5.28 28.57
CA ALA A 252 -14.13 -6.46 28.96
C ALA A 252 -15.35 -6.67 28.06
N ALA A 253 -16.11 -5.61 27.78
CA ALA A 253 -17.28 -5.69 26.88
C ALA A 253 -16.92 -6.20 25.47
N ALA A 254 -15.82 -5.73 24.92
CA ALA A 254 -15.33 -6.19 23.60
C ALA A 254 -14.82 -7.65 23.65
N ALA A 255 -14.10 -8.03 24.72
CA ALA A 255 -13.63 -9.39 24.93
C ALA A 255 -14.77 -10.39 25.12
N ASN A 256 -15.81 -10.03 25.92
CA ASN A 256 -17.03 -10.82 26.13
C ASN A 256 -17.82 -11.01 24.83
N ALA A 257 -17.83 -9.99 23.95
CA ALA A 257 -18.39 -10.11 22.60
C ALA A 257 -17.56 -11.00 21.66
N GLY A 258 -16.40 -11.53 22.11
CA GLY A 258 -15.56 -12.45 21.37
C GLY A 258 -14.52 -11.81 20.45
N TYR A 259 -14.31 -10.51 20.59
CA TYR A 259 -13.31 -9.78 19.79
C TYR A 259 -11.94 -9.74 20.47
N TRP A 260 -10.92 -9.40 19.70
CA TRP A 260 -9.62 -9.01 20.22
C TRP A 260 -9.77 -7.64 20.91
N ALA A 261 -9.37 -7.53 22.18
CA ALA A 261 -9.51 -6.32 22.97
C ALA A 261 -8.23 -6.03 23.76
N GLU A 262 -7.71 -4.82 23.66
CA GLU A 262 -6.44 -4.41 24.23
C GLU A 262 -6.63 -3.42 25.39
N LEU A 263 -6.12 -3.79 26.58
CA LEU A 263 -5.95 -2.84 27.68
C LEU A 263 -4.76 -1.93 27.40
N ALA A 264 -5.00 -0.61 27.35
CA ALA A 264 -3.95 0.37 27.02
C ALA A 264 -2.95 0.55 28.17
N GLY A 265 -1.69 0.22 27.90
CA GLY A 265 -0.58 0.36 28.84
C GLY A 265 -0.22 1.80 29.20
N GLY A 266 -0.59 2.78 28.34
CA GLY A 266 -0.36 4.20 28.62
C GLY A 266 -1.10 4.74 29.85
N GLY A 267 -2.15 4.06 30.30
CA GLY A 267 -2.86 4.38 31.53
C GLY A 267 -2.40 3.57 32.75
N GLN A 268 -1.60 2.53 32.56
CA GLN A 268 -1.13 1.65 33.63
C GLN A 268 0.19 2.19 34.22
N VAL A 269 0.10 3.35 34.88
CA VAL A 269 1.24 4.18 35.25
C VAL A 269 1.92 3.76 36.58
N THR A 270 1.26 2.93 37.37
CA THR A 270 1.84 2.31 38.59
C THR A 270 1.36 0.87 38.72
N ALA A 271 2.06 0.09 39.57
CA ALA A 271 1.65 -1.29 39.86
C ALA A 271 0.26 -1.36 40.51
N GLU A 272 -0.08 -0.42 41.39
CA GLU A 272 -1.36 -0.37 42.09
C GLU A 272 -2.52 -0.06 41.14
N VAL A 273 -2.32 0.85 40.18
CA VAL A 273 -3.30 1.16 39.12
C VAL A 273 -3.53 -0.06 38.25
N PHE A 274 -2.43 -0.71 37.83
CA PHE A 274 -2.51 -1.91 37.02
C PHE A 274 -3.21 -3.07 37.75
N ASP A 275 -2.88 -3.30 39.02
CA ASP A 275 -3.51 -4.35 39.83
C ASP A 275 -5.02 -4.13 40.02
N ARG A 276 -5.44 -2.87 40.21
CA ARG A 276 -6.85 -2.50 40.30
C ARG A 276 -7.61 -2.77 38.99
N HIS A 277 -7.01 -2.39 37.84
CA HIS A 277 -7.65 -2.62 36.55
C HIS A 277 -7.71 -4.11 36.18
N ILE A 278 -6.68 -4.88 36.54
CA ILE A 278 -6.73 -6.34 36.36
C ILE A 278 -7.82 -6.97 37.23
N ALA A 279 -7.94 -6.57 38.49
CA ALA A 279 -9.02 -7.07 39.36
C ALA A 279 -10.42 -6.75 38.79
N ALA A 280 -10.62 -5.54 38.26
CA ALA A 280 -11.87 -5.17 37.60
C ALA A 280 -12.11 -6.01 36.32
N LEU A 281 -11.07 -6.30 35.52
CA LEU A 281 -11.18 -7.22 34.38
C LEU A 281 -11.55 -8.63 34.80
N GLU A 282 -10.99 -9.15 35.89
CA GLU A 282 -11.30 -10.48 36.43
C GLU A 282 -12.76 -10.58 36.86
N ASP A 283 -13.35 -9.48 37.39
CA ASP A 283 -14.74 -9.42 37.78
C ASP A 283 -15.73 -9.27 36.62
N GLU A 284 -15.31 -8.58 35.53
CA GLU A 284 -16.19 -8.26 34.38
C GLU A 284 -16.12 -9.24 33.22
N LEU A 285 -15.03 -10.00 33.10
CA LEU A 285 -14.87 -10.96 32.03
C LEU A 285 -15.70 -12.23 32.25
N GLU A 286 -16.38 -12.66 31.23
CA GLU A 286 -17.04 -13.98 31.20
C GLU A 286 -16.00 -15.09 31.26
N GLU A 287 -16.40 -16.26 31.76
CA GLU A 287 -15.54 -17.44 31.91
C GLU A 287 -14.83 -17.78 30.58
N GLY A 288 -13.51 -17.94 30.65
CA GLY A 288 -12.65 -18.27 29.52
C GLY A 288 -12.36 -17.09 28.56
N ARG A 289 -12.81 -15.89 28.88
CA ARG A 289 -12.45 -14.69 28.11
C ARG A 289 -11.13 -14.13 28.58
N THR A 290 -10.38 -13.57 27.62
CA THR A 290 -9.07 -12.96 27.86
C THR A 290 -8.94 -11.66 27.09
N VAL A 291 -8.04 -10.80 27.55
CA VAL A 291 -7.67 -9.55 26.91
C VAL A 291 -6.20 -9.55 26.53
N GLU A 292 -5.80 -8.64 25.67
CA GLU A 292 -4.43 -8.36 25.33
C GLU A 292 -3.96 -7.08 26.04
N PHE A 293 -2.66 -6.99 26.29
CA PHE A 293 -2.04 -5.81 26.87
C PHE A 293 -1.29 -5.01 25.79
N ASN A 294 -1.60 -3.73 25.66
CA ASN A 294 -0.93 -2.85 24.70
C ASN A 294 0.19 -2.07 25.39
N ALA A 295 1.44 -2.48 25.19
CA ALA A 295 2.62 -1.88 25.79
C ALA A 295 3.13 -0.68 24.99
N MET A 296 3.50 0.40 25.67
CA MET A 296 3.99 1.64 25.08
C MET A 296 5.54 1.67 25.13
N PHE A 297 6.20 1.30 24.02
CA PHE A 297 7.66 1.12 24.00
C PHE A 297 8.45 2.42 24.12
N MET A 298 8.01 3.51 23.48
CA MET A 298 8.75 4.78 23.49
C MET A 298 8.80 5.43 24.88
N ASP A 299 7.81 5.19 25.73
CA ASP A 299 7.86 5.64 27.12
C ASP A 299 8.71 4.69 27.94
N ARG A 300 9.96 5.09 28.19
CA ARG A 300 10.93 4.25 28.91
C ARG A 300 10.56 3.96 30.36
N TYR A 301 9.81 4.85 31.01
CA TYR A 301 9.29 4.59 32.36
C TYR A 301 8.24 3.48 32.32
N LEU A 302 7.23 3.61 31.45
CA LEU A 302 6.18 2.60 31.30
C LEU A 302 6.74 1.26 30.83
N TRP A 303 7.66 1.27 29.86
CA TRP A 303 8.31 0.05 29.40
C TRP A 303 9.06 -0.69 30.53
N ASN A 304 9.86 0.05 31.33
CA ASN A 304 10.57 -0.54 32.46
C ASN A 304 9.64 -1.07 33.56
N LEU A 305 8.56 -0.36 33.85
CA LEU A 305 7.53 -0.81 34.79
C LEU A 305 6.85 -2.07 34.29
N GLN A 306 6.41 -2.09 33.03
CA GLN A 306 5.56 -3.13 32.48
C GLN A 306 6.36 -4.39 32.09
N PHE A 307 7.48 -4.25 31.39
CA PHE A 307 8.27 -5.36 30.81
C PHE A 307 9.75 -5.37 31.21
N GLY A 308 10.32 -4.24 31.59
CA GLY A 308 11.73 -4.10 31.94
C GLY A 308 12.08 -4.59 33.36
N SER A 309 12.51 -3.69 34.22
CA SER A 309 12.99 -4.03 35.58
C SER A 309 11.88 -4.52 36.50
N SER A 310 10.71 -3.87 36.52
CA SER A 310 9.62 -4.22 37.44
C SER A 310 8.77 -5.40 36.95
N ARG A 311 8.57 -5.53 35.64
CA ARG A 311 7.90 -6.66 34.97
C ARG A 311 6.52 -6.97 35.51
N ILE A 312 5.70 -5.93 35.76
CA ILE A 312 4.38 -6.13 36.37
C ILE A 312 3.46 -6.97 35.48
N VAL A 313 3.48 -6.80 34.14
CA VAL A 313 2.59 -7.53 33.21
C VAL A 313 2.96 -9.02 33.15
N PRO A 314 4.23 -9.44 32.89
CA PRO A 314 4.60 -10.84 32.94
C PRO A 314 4.32 -11.50 34.30
N LYS A 315 4.57 -10.82 35.41
CA LYS A 315 4.30 -11.34 36.76
C LYS A 315 2.81 -11.59 37.00
N LYS A 316 1.98 -10.62 36.63
CA LYS A 316 0.54 -10.72 36.80
C LYS A 316 -0.07 -11.82 35.93
N ARG A 317 0.39 -11.94 34.68
CA ARG A 317 0.02 -13.05 33.80
C ARG A 317 0.41 -14.41 34.39
N ALA A 318 1.62 -14.53 34.95
CA ALA A 318 2.08 -15.76 35.59
C ALA A 318 1.25 -16.14 36.85
N SER A 319 0.64 -15.17 37.51
CA SER A 319 -0.29 -15.42 38.64
C SER A 319 -1.74 -15.73 38.21
N GLY A 320 -2.00 -15.80 36.90
CA GLY A 320 -3.31 -16.22 36.36
C GLY A 320 -4.22 -15.11 35.85
N ALA A 321 -3.73 -13.86 35.79
CA ALA A 321 -4.52 -12.76 35.22
C ALA A 321 -4.91 -13.06 33.75
N PRO A 322 -6.10 -12.62 33.31
CA PRO A 322 -6.70 -12.97 32.02
C PRO A 322 -6.07 -12.23 30.84
N ILE A 323 -4.72 -12.17 30.80
CA ILE A 323 -3.92 -11.57 29.73
C ILE A 323 -3.39 -12.68 28.84
N ASP A 324 -3.85 -12.76 27.60
CA ASP A 324 -3.44 -13.81 26.65
C ASP A 324 -2.30 -13.38 25.74
N GLY A 325 -2.27 -12.13 25.32
CA GLY A 325 -1.27 -11.58 24.41
C GLY A 325 -0.75 -10.21 24.79
N VAL A 326 0.30 -9.79 24.10
CA VAL A 326 0.90 -8.46 24.23
C VAL A 326 1.10 -7.86 22.86
N VAL A 327 0.67 -6.61 22.69
CA VAL A 327 0.94 -5.77 21.54
C VAL A 327 1.94 -4.70 21.94
N VAL A 328 3.05 -4.58 21.25
CA VAL A 328 4.02 -3.52 21.46
C VAL A 328 3.71 -2.39 20.49
N SER A 329 3.41 -1.21 21.02
CA SER A 329 3.06 -0.01 20.26
C SER A 329 3.98 1.17 20.60
N ALA A 330 3.82 2.26 19.84
CA ALA A 330 4.61 3.47 20.00
C ALA A 330 6.13 3.20 19.96
N GLY A 331 6.57 2.49 18.92
CA GLY A 331 7.96 2.15 18.67
C GLY A 331 8.19 0.65 18.51
N ILE A 332 9.40 0.31 18.09
CA ILE A 332 9.83 -1.08 17.84
C ILE A 332 11.04 -1.36 18.73
N PRO A 333 10.98 -2.36 19.64
CA PRO A 333 12.12 -2.75 20.43
C PRO A 333 13.22 -3.39 19.57
N GLU A 334 14.46 -3.31 20.00
CA GLU A 334 15.54 -4.09 19.41
C GLU A 334 15.25 -5.59 19.53
N LEU A 335 15.82 -6.38 18.61
CA LEU A 335 15.52 -7.82 18.52
C LEU A 335 15.76 -8.57 19.83
N ASP A 336 16.85 -8.28 20.50
CA ASP A 336 17.22 -8.90 21.79
C ASP A 336 16.24 -8.52 22.92
N GLU A 337 15.78 -7.27 22.92
CA GLU A 337 14.82 -6.76 23.89
C GLU A 337 13.43 -7.39 23.64
N ALA A 338 13.02 -7.50 22.36
CA ALA A 338 11.80 -8.19 21.96
C ALA A 338 11.84 -9.68 22.31
N TRP A 339 12.96 -10.37 22.08
CA TRP A 339 13.13 -11.79 22.42
C TRP A 339 13.11 -12.03 23.92
N SER A 340 13.76 -11.19 24.72
CA SER A 340 13.74 -11.31 26.18
C SER A 340 12.33 -11.17 26.74
N SER A 341 11.57 -10.21 26.22
CA SER A 341 10.17 -9.99 26.58
C SER A 341 9.28 -11.16 26.13
N SER A 342 9.47 -11.69 24.92
CA SER A 342 8.67 -12.80 24.38
C SER A 342 8.90 -14.13 25.10
N ARG A 343 10.13 -14.44 25.49
CA ARG A 343 10.44 -15.66 26.27
C ARG A 343 9.72 -15.67 27.59
N THR A 344 9.62 -14.53 28.25
CA THR A 344 8.91 -14.41 29.53
C THR A 344 7.38 -14.60 29.34
N CYS A 345 6.84 -14.25 28.18
CA CYS A 345 5.43 -14.47 27.85
C CYS A 345 5.12 -15.92 27.40
N ARG A 346 6.09 -16.64 26.80
CA ARG A 346 5.90 -18.01 26.29
C ARG A 346 5.92 -19.10 27.37
N LEU A 347 6.47 -18.85 28.55
CA LEU A 347 6.63 -19.87 29.60
C LEU A 347 5.29 -20.36 30.20
N THR A 348 4.14 -19.89 29.74
CA THR A 348 2.84 -20.34 30.22
C THR A 348 1.87 -20.81 29.13
N ALA A 349 2.26 -20.87 27.87
CA ALA A 349 1.37 -21.28 26.77
C ALA A 349 1.75 -22.69 26.24
N CYS A 350 1.70 -23.69 27.08
CA CYS A 350 1.51 -25.09 26.70
C CYS A 350 0.45 -25.68 27.64
N ARG A 351 -0.81 -25.41 27.35
CA ARG A 351 -1.89 -26.35 27.65
C ARG A 351 -2.65 -26.60 26.36
N THR A 352 -2.54 -27.82 25.95
CA THR A 352 -3.13 -28.56 24.81
C THR A 352 -4.52 -28.12 24.44
#